data_866064de90d83b8e33d11b51d87919cb
#
_entry.id   866064de90d83b8e33d11b51d87919cb
#
_cell.length_a   1.000
_cell.length_b   1.000
_cell.length_c   1.000
_cell.angle_alpha   90.00
_cell.angle_beta   90.00
_cell.angle_gamma   90.00
#
_symmetry.space_group_name_H-M   'P 1'
#
loop_
_entity.id
_entity.type
_entity.pdbx_description
1 polymer ?
#
loop_
_entity_poly.entity_id
_entity_poly.type
_entity_poly.pdbx_seq_one_letter_code
_entity_poly.pdbx_strand_id
1 'polypeptide(L)'
;SLQWSDGTVRHAYMNYDVDRAGAGDDAAFLREAGILRALSGPLRHACVRTAPYITSVPELRALVTEKVAGEANFHTVRDPALRSAIAADLMGQLAALHRIDATSVEGLGAVRTVRDEILTRTQAIRAHVRAHGDDPLIHLALDWLDNNVPPEPARVVVVHGDWGAGNFMFEGDRVTALLDWELVHFGDPMADMAMLCLRGLFQPLVPLPEAFAAYEAAGGETVDLDRVRYWRLLFQTGFASRARHEDPDAPPPPNLGMNMVYSMVHRRVLAQALAEASGIDLPEVEMPDAAPGALDRSFNIALDDLRDIIVPRIADQQASVKAKGLARLVKWWQAHARYGPGYDAAERNELARALG
;
A
#
# COMPACT_ATOMS: atom_id res chain seq x y z
N SER A 1 27.97 -4.02 -9.93
CA SER A 1 28.76 -2.83 -10.30
C SER A 1 28.82 -2.71 -11.81
N LEU A 2 28.68 -1.51 -12.33
CA LEU A 2 28.81 -1.18 -13.75
C LEU A 2 30.09 -0.35 -13.93
N GLN A 3 30.85 -0.65 -14.98
CA GLN A 3 32.00 0.16 -15.37
C GLN A 3 31.58 1.08 -16.51
N TRP A 4 31.81 2.38 -16.34
CA TRP A 4 31.53 3.41 -17.32
C TRP A 4 32.65 3.49 -18.38
N SER A 5 32.33 4.07 -19.52
CA SER A 5 33.31 4.27 -20.61
C SER A 5 34.51 5.14 -20.25
N ASP A 6 34.38 5.96 -19.19
CA ASP A 6 35.47 6.75 -18.61
C ASP A 6 36.32 6.00 -17.59
N GLY A 7 36.07 4.68 -17.41
CA GLY A 7 36.76 3.83 -16.45
C GLY A 7 36.24 3.90 -15.01
N THR A 8 35.28 4.77 -14.72
CA THR A 8 34.67 4.84 -13.37
C THR A 8 33.80 3.61 -13.10
N VAL A 9 33.83 3.11 -11.86
CA VAL A 9 32.97 2.03 -11.39
C VAL A 9 31.89 2.63 -10.51
N ARG A 10 30.62 2.43 -10.88
CA ARG A 10 29.48 2.82 -10.06
C ARG A 10 28.67 1.60 -9.65
N HIS A 11 28.13 1.65 -8.44
CA HIS A 11 27.20 0.62 -7.99
C HIS A 11 25.81 0.95 -8.50
N ALA A 12 25.24 0.01 -9.25
CA ALA A 12 23.87 0.11 -9.75
C ALA A 12 22.97 -0.87 -9.01
N TYR A 13 21.71 -0.50 -8.91
CA TYR A 13 20.60 -1.36 -8.53
C TYR A 13 19.76 -1.64 -9.77
N MET A 14 19.41 -2.88 -9.99
CA MET A 14 18.50 -3.28 -11.05
C MET A 14 17.26 -3.91 -10.43
N ASN A 15 16.14 -3.25 -10.64
CA ASN A 15 14.83 -3.80 -10.34
C ASN A 15 14.29 -4.47 -11.60
N TYR A 16 13.98 -5.75 -11.53
CA TYR A 16 13.34 -6.48 -12.62
C TYR A 16 12.32 -7.45 -12.03
N ASP A 17 11.21 -7.59 -12.70
CA ASP A 17 10.14 -8.46 -12.26
C ASP A 17 10.11 -9.73 -13.08
N VAL A 18 10.58 -10.83 -12.50
CA VAL A 18 10.65 -12.15 -13.15
C VAL A 18 9.24 -12.68 -13.46
N ASP A 19 8.26 -12.36 -12.62
CA ASP A 19 6.89 -12.87 -12.75
C ASP A 19 6.07 -12.05 -13.75
N ARG A 20 6.48 -10.81 -14.03
CA ARG A 20 5.81 -9.91 -14.98
C ARG A 20 6.23 -10.11 -16.44
N ALA A 21 7.20 -10.95 -16.72
CA ALA A 21 7.75 -11.16 -18.08
C ALA A 21 6.72 -11.67 -19.13
N GLY A 22 5.47 -11.90 -18.78
CA GLY A 22 4.42 -12.37 -19.70
C GLY A 22 3.07 -11.66 -19.63
N ALA A 23 2.71 -10.96 -18.57
CA ALA A 23 1.33 -10.48 -18.37
C ALA A 23 1.21 -9.11 -17.64
N GLY A 24 2.30 -8.40 -17.39
CA GLY A 24 2.26 -7.16 -16.62
C GLY A 24 1.88 -5.93 -17.44
N ASP A 25 1.49 -4.87 -16.76
CA ASP A 25 1.14 -3.57 -17.34
C ASP A 25 2.40 -2.84 -17.81
N ASP A 26 2.67 -2.90 -19.14
CA ASP A 26 3.76 -2.14 -19.77
C ASP A 26 3.63 -0.63 -19.50
N ALA A 27 2.41 -0.13 -19.33
CA ALA A 27 2.19 1.27 -19.03
C ALA A 27 2.68 1.66 -17.63
N ALA A 28 2.59 0.77 -16.62
CA ALA A 28 3.14 1.03 -15.29
C ALA A 28 4.68 1.14 -15.35
N PHE A 29 5.34 0.19 -16.00
CA PHE A 29 6.78 0.22 -16.22
C PHE A 29 7.24 1.50 -16.95
N LEU A 30 6.53 1.88 -18.02
CA LEU A 30 6.86 3.08 -18.79
C LEU A 30 6.67 4.37 -17.96
N ARG A 31 5.63 4.44 -17.11
CA ARG A 31 5.42 5.57 -16.19
C ARG A 31 6.56 5.67 -15.17
N GLU A 32 6.93 4.56 -14.53
CA GLU A 32 8.04 4.53 -13.58
C GLU A 32 9.36 4.95 -14.23
N ALA A 33 9.69 4.41 -15.41
CA ALA A 33 10.87 4.82 -16.16
C ALA A 33 10.81 6.31 -16.56
N GLY A 34 9.63 6.81 -16.93
CA GLY A 34 9.39 8.20 -17.32
C GLY A 34 9.67 9.16 -16.18
N ILE A 35 9.08 8.94 -15.00
CA ILE A 35 9.28 9.83 -13.84
C ILE A 35 10.72 9.80 -13.34
N LEU A 36 11.36 8.63 -13.25
CA LEU A 36 12.75 8.51 -12.82
C LEU A 36 13.70 9.25 -13.76
N ARG A 37 13.46 9.14 -15.07
CA ARG A 37 14.22 9.88 -16.09
C ARG A 37 14.00 11.40 -15.96
N ALA A 38 12.76 11.84 -15.76
CA ALA A 38 12.42 13.25 -15.60
C ALA A 38 13.09 13.85 -14.37
N LEU A 39 12.99 13.21 -13.21
CA LEU A 39 13.57 13.66 -11.94
C LEU A 39 15.12 13.62 -11.94
N SER A 40 15.72 12.68 -12.67
CA SER A 40 17.17 12.59 -12.82
C SER A 40 17.74 13.56 -13.87
N GLY A 41 16.89 14.10 -14.72
CA GLY A 41 17.24 14.97 -15.86
C GLY A 41 16.57 16.35 -15.81
N PRO A 42 15.56 16.62 -16.64
CA PRO A 42 14.96 17.94 -16.81
C PRO A 42 14.38 18.54 -15.52
N LEU A 43 13.84 17.70 -14.62
CA LEU A 43 13.21 18.12 -13.36
C LEU A 43 14.13 18.00 -12.14
N ARG A 44 15.42 17.80 -12.33
CA ARG A 44 16.37 17.73 -11.21
C ARG A 44 16.34 18.98 -10.32
N HIS A 45 15.98 20.13 -10.88
CA HIS A 45 15.81 21.37 -10.14
C HIS A 45 14.64 21.38 -9.16
N ALA A 46 13.66 20.45 -9.30
CA ALA A 46 12.54 20.31 -8.36
C ALA A 46 12.98 19.81 -6.98
N CYS A 47 14.24 19.38 -6.82
CA CYS A 47 14.84 18.92 -5.57
C CYS A 47 14.13 17.69 -4.94
N VAL A 48 13.39 16.92 -5.73
CA VAL A 48 12.83 15.62 -5.33
C VAL A 48 13.96 14.59 -5.40
N ARG A 49 14.26 13.98 -4.27
CA ARG A 49 15.35 13.00 -4.18
C ARG A 49 14.85 11.63 -4.64
N THR A 50 15.47 11.09 -5.65
CA THR A 50 15.22 9.74 -6.16
C THR A 50 16.54 9.05 -6.47
N ALA A 51 16.54 7.74 -6.59
CA ALA A 51 17.70 7.02 -7.11
C ALA A 51 17.96 7.48 -8.56
N PRO A 52 19.17 7.97 -8.88
CA PRO A 52 19.46 8.49 -10.21
C PRO A 52 19.24 7.44 -11.30
N TYR A 53 18.42 7.76 -12.30
CA TYR A 53 18.12 6.88 -13.41
C TYR A 53 19.36 6.68 -14.30
N ILE A 54 19.67 5.43 -14.63
CA ILE A 54 20.75 5.07 -15.57
C ILE A 54 20.13 4.66 -16.89
N THR A 55 19.32 3.62 -16.90
CA THR A 55 18.69 3.08 -18.12
C THR A 55 17.47 2.21 -17.77
N SER A 56 16.73 1.85 -18.79
CA SER A 56 15.70 0.83 -18.72
C SER A 56 15.87 -0.15 -19.87
N VAL A 57 15.53 -1.41 -19.61
CA VAL A 57 15.56 -2.51 -20.59
C VAL A 57 14.11 -3.00 -20.73
N PRO A 58 13.35 -2.50 -21.71
CA PRO A 58 11.92 -2.79 -21.85
C PRO A 58 11.63 -4.28 -22.01
N GLU A 59 12.48 -5.01 -22.72
CA GLU A 59 12.33 -6.44 -22.99
C GLU A 59 12.38 -7.29 -21.71
N LEU A 60 13.07 -6.79 -20.69
CA LEU A 60 13.18 -7.42 -19.37
C LEU A 60 12.34 -6.72 -18.30
N ARG A 61 11.64 -5.64 -18.67
CA ARG A 61 11.00 -4.72 -17.71
C ARG A 61 11.92 -4.37 -16.55
N ALA A 62 13.18 -4.14 -16.87
CA ALA A 62 14.21 -3.84 -15.89
C ALA A 62 14.50 -2.35 -15.86
N LEU A 63 14.51 -1.79 -14.65
CA LEU A 63 14.97 -0.44 -14.35
C LEU A 63 16.34 -0.51 -13.69
N VAL A 64 17.26 0.30 -14.16
CA VAL A 64 18.59 0.41 -13.62
C VAL A 64 18.80 1.82 -13.10
N THR A 65 19.08 1.94 -11.81
CA THR A 65 19.38 3.18 -11.13
C THR A 65 20.74 3.12 -10.44
N GLU A 66 21.29 4.25 -10.05
CA GLU A 66 22.44 4.25 -9.15
C GLU A 66 22.01 3.70 -7.78
N LYS A 67 22.89 2.94 -7.13
CA LYS A 67 22.68 2.51 -5.76
C LYS A 67 22.85 3.72 -4.85
N VAL A 68 21.79 4.09 -4.14
CA VAL A 68 21.82 5.18 -3.14
C VAL A 68 22.30 4.67 -1.78
N ALA A 69 22.89 5.58 -1.01
CA ALA A 69 23.31 5.31 0.36
C ALA A 69 22.11 5.38 1.31
N GLY A 70 22.27 4.77 2.49
CA GLY A 70 21.30 4.77 3.55
C GLY A 70 20.60 3.43 3.73
N GLU A 71 19.54 3.45 4.52
CA GLU A 71 18.70 2.30 4.86
C GLU A 71 17.22 2.58 4.60
N ALA A 72 16.43 1.53 4.30
CA ALA A 72 15.00 1.65 4.03
C ALA A 72 14.14 1.25 5.25
N ASN A 73 14.74 0.60 6.25
CA ASN A 73 13.99 0.05 7.37
C ASN A 73 13.70 1.09 8.46
N PHE A 74 12.76 1.97 8.21
CA PHE A 74 12.33 3.01 9.15
C PHE A 74 11.88 2.47 10.52
N HIS A 75 11.45 1.20 10.61
CA HIS A 75 11.04 0.58 11.87
C HIS A 75 12.20 0.36 12.87
N THR A 76 13.44 0.37 12.41
CA THR A 76 14.61 0.25 13.28
C THR A 76 14.90 1.53 14.05
N VAL A 77 14.44 2.68 13.55
CA VAL A 77 14.60 3.98 14.22
C VAL A 77 13.74 4.02 15.48
N ARG A 78 14.39 4.03 16.66
CA ARG A 78 13.71 4.03 17.96
C ARG A 78 13.59 5.40 18.60
N ASP A 79 14.51 6.31 18.26
CA ASP A 79 14.49 7.68 18.76
C ASP A 79 13.31 8.46 18.16
N PRO A 80 12.36 8.95 18.97
CA PRO A 80 11.21 9.70 18.48
C PRO A 80 11.61 11.01 17.78
N ALA A 81 12.63 11.72 18.25
CA ALA A 81 13.08 12.96 17.64
C ALA A 81 13.66 12.72 16.24
N LEU A 82 14.45 11.65 16.09
CA LEU A 82 14.99 11.26 14.80
C LEU A 82 13.86 10.80 13.85
N ARG A 83 12.86 10.06 14.34
CA ARG A 83 11.69 9.70 13.54
C ARG A 83 10.95 10.92 13.02
N SER A 84 10.70 11.91 13.89
CA SER A 84 10.03 13.15 13.51
C SER A 84 10.85 13.93 12.48
N ALA A 85 12.16 14.01 12.62
CA ALA A 85 13.04 14.71 11.68
C ALA A 85 13.03 14.05 10.30
N ILE A 86 13.18 12.72 10.22
CA ILE A 86 13.09 11.96 8.96
C ILE A 86 11.69 12.12 8.33
N ALA A 87 10.63 12.03 9.12
CA ALA A 87 9.27 12.21 8.64
C ALA A 87 9.03 13.64 8.08
N ALA A 88 9.54 14.66 8.75
CA ALA A 88 9.43 16.02 8.27
C ALA A 88 10.16 16.22 6.93
N ASP A 89 11.38 15.68 6.78
CA ASP A 89 12.11 15.72 5.51
C ASP A 89 11.39 14.92 4.41
N LEU A 90 10.79 13.75 4.75
CA LEU A 90 9.97 12.97 3.82
C LEU A 90 8.75 13.77 3.34
N MET A 91 8.02 14.40 4.25
CA MET A 91 6.85 15.22 3.89
C MET A 91 7.26 16.46 3.10
N GLY A 92 8.47 16.99 3.32
CA GLY A 92 9.08 18.02 2.48
C GLY A 92 9.34 17.54 1.05
N GLN A 93 9.75 16.28 0.85
CA GLN A 93 9.90 15.68 -0.47
C GLN A 93 8.54 15.54 -1.18
N LEU A 94 7.49 15.18 -0.45
CA LEU A 94 6.14 15.11 -1.01
C LEU A 94 5.65 16.50 -1.46
N ALA A 95 5.84 17.52 -0.62
CA ALA A 95 5.47 18.87 -0.98
C ALA A 95 6.26 19.36 -2.21
N ALA A 96 7.53 18.98 -2.35
CA ALA A 96 8.34 19.29 -3.53
C ALA A 96 7.81 18.56 -4.78
N LEU A 97 7.44 17.28 -4.66
CA LEU A 97 6.84 16.49 -5.74
C LEU A 97 5.54 17.11 -6.23
N HIS A 98 4.64 17.47 -5.31
CA HIS A 98 3.36 18.08 -5.64
C HIS A 98 3.48 19.50 -6.22
N ARG A 99 4.63 20.15 -6.11
CA ARG A 99 4.89 21.47 -6.77
C ARG A 99 5.35 21.34 -8.21
N ILE A 100 5.71 20.14 -8.67
CA ILE A 100 6.09 19.93 -10.07
C ILE A 100 4.89 20.23 -10.97
N ASP A 101 5.11 21.01 -12.00
CA ASP A 101 4.10 21.22 -13.05
C ASP A 101 3.84 19.88 -13.77
N ALA A 102 2.63 19.35 -13.63
CA ALA A 102 2.23 18.08 -14.25
C ALA A 102 2.45 18.09 -15.78
N THR A 103 2.32 19.25 -16.43
CA THR A 103 2.51 19.38 -17.87
C THR A 103 3.98 19.28 -18.30
N SER A 104 4.92 19.41 -17.38
CA SER A 104 6.36 19.28 -17.62
C SER A 104 6.88 17.84 -17.53
N VAL A 105 6.05 16.88 -17.12
CA VAL A 105 6.46 15.49 -16.91
C VAL A 105 6.05 14.64 -18.11
N GLU A 106 7.01 14.24 -18.90
CA GLU A 106 6.80 13.31 -20.00
C GLU A 106 6.76 11.86 -19.49
N GLY A 107 5.97 11.02 -20.17
CA GLY A 107 5.92 9.57 -19.90
C GLY A 107 4.89 9.12 -18.89
N LEU A 108 4.19 10.03 -18.18
CA LEU A 108 3.07 9.67 -17.30
C LEU A 108 1.70 9.62 -18.04
N GLY A 109 1.69 9.88 -19.34
CA GLY A 109 0.46 9.98 -20.12
C GLY A 109 -0.14 11.40 -20.11
N ALA A 110 -1.37 11.54 -20.59
CA ALA A 110 -2.07 12.82 -20.59
C ALA A 110 -2.53 13.20 -19.18
N VAL A 111 -2.37 14.48 -18.82
CA VAL A 111 -3.00 15.04 -17.62
C VAL A 111 -4.51 14.97 -17.80
N ARG A 112 -5.18 14.30 -16.88
CA ARG A 112 -6.64 14.14 -16.86
C ARG A 112 -7.22 14.87 -15.67
N THR A 113 -8.53 15.05 -15.66
CA THR A 113 -9.23 15.54 -14.46
C THR A 113 -9.17 14.48 -13.36
N VAL A 114 -9.26 14.91 -12.12
CA VAL A 114 -9.35 13.98 -10.97
C VAL A 114 -10.63 13.13 -11.06
N ARG A 115 -11.70 13.71 -11.57
CA ARG A 115 -12.95 12.97 -11.84
C ARG A 115 -12.74 11.81 -12.82
N ASP A 116 -11.97 12.01 -13.90
CA ASP A 116 -11.67 10.94 -14.87
C ASP A 116 -10.84 9.82 -14.22
N GLU A 117 -9.93 10.16 -13.32
CA GLU A 117 -9.17 9.18 -12.57
C GLU A 117 -10.07 8.36 -11.64
N ILE A 118 -10.95 9.02 -10.86
CA ILE A 118 -11.91 8.37 -9.98
C ILE A 118 -12.79 7.41 -10.78
N LEU A 119 -13.35 7.86 -11.92
CA LEU A 119 -14.17 7.01 -12.79
C LEU A 119 -13.39 5.80 -13.31
N THR A 120 -12.16 6.00 -13.75
CA THR A 120 -11.29 4.89 -14.23
C THR A 120 -11.09 3.84 -13.12
N ARG A 121 -10.80 4.27 -11.88
CA ARG A 121 -10.58 3.38 -10.74
C ARG A 121 -11.87 2.65 -10.33
N THR A 122 -12.98 3.36 -10.18
CA THR A 122 -14.27 2.75 -9.80
C THR A 122 -14.76 1.77 -10.86
N GLN A 123 -14.60 2.07 -12.14
CA GLN A 123 -14.92 1.16 -13.24
C GLN A 123 -14.04 -0.10 -13.21
N ALA A 124 -12.75 0.03 -12.95
CA ALA A 124 -11.85 -1.11 -12.83
C ALA A 124 -12.24 -2.02 -11.65
N ILE A 125 -12.61 -1.44 -10.50
CA ILE A 125 -13.10 -2.21 -9.33
C ILE A 125 -14.41 -2.93 -9.69
N ARG A 126 -15.37 -2.24 -10.33
CA ARG A 126 -16.63 -2.86 -10.76
C ARG A 126 -16.42 -4.00 -11.76
N ALA A 127 -15.48 -3.83 -12.71
CA ALA A 127 -15.13 -4.86 -13.67
C ALA A 127 -14.53 -6.08 -12.98
N HIS A 128 -13.63 -5.85 -12.01
CA HIS A 128 -13.01 -6.91 -11.22
C HIS A 128 -14.05 -7.70 -10.41
N VAL A 129 -14.94 -7.02 -9.69
CA VAL A 129 -16.01 -7.65 -8.89
C VAL A 129 -16.94 -8.48 -9.78
N ARG A 130 -17.34 -7.95 -10.95
CA ARG A 130 -18.18 -8.71 -11.91
C ARG A 130 -17.50 -9.97 -12.42
N ALA A 131 -16.19 -9.95 -12.59
CA ALA A 131 -15.45 -11.11 -13.09
C ALA A 131 -15.21 -12.19 -12.03
N HIS A 132 -15.12 -11.82 -10.75
CA HIS A 132 -14.66 -12.71 -9.69
C HIS A 132 -15.69 -12.97 -8.58
N GLY A 133 -16.84 -12.36 -8.62
CA GLY A 133 -17.95 -12.58 -7.68
C GLY A 133 -18.38 -11.33 -6.93
N ASP A 134 -19.69 -11.26 -6.67
CA ASP A 134 -20.34 -10.15 -6.01
C ASP A 134 -19.93 -9.99 -4.55
N ASP A 135 -19.80 -8.74 -4.12
CA ASP A 135 -19.55 -8.36 -2.73
C ASP A 135 -20.43 -7.16 -2.35
N PRO A 136 -21.47 -7.35 -1.51
CA PRO A 136 -22.37 -6.27 -1.12
C PRO A 136 -21.65 -5.08 -0.48
N LEU A 137 -20.59 -5.32 0.31
CA LEU A 137 -19.82 -4.24 0.95
C LEU A 137 -19.07 -3.40 -0.08
N ILE A 138 -18.52 -4.04 -1.12
CA ILE A 138 -17.85 -3.32 -2.21
C ILE A 138 -18.85 -2.51 -3.02
N HIS A 139 -20.03 -3.06 -3.33
CA HIS A 139 -21.08 -2.32 -4.04
C HIS A 139 -21.53 -1.11 -3.24
N LEU A 140 -21.80 -1.27 -1.95
CA LEU A 140 -22.18 -0.15 -1.07
C LEU A 140 -21.11 0.96 -1.03
N ALA A 141 -19.83 0.56 -0.95
CA ALA A 141 -18.72 1.52 -0.99
C ALA A 141 -18.64 2.24 -2.34
N LEU A 142 -18.80 1.52 -3.46
CA LEU A 142 -18.79 2.12 -4.80
C LEU A 142 -19.97 3.07 -5.01
N ASP A 143 -21.16 2.73 -4.51
CA ASP A 143 -22.33 3.61 -4.61
C ASP A 143 -22.15 4.88 -3.76
N TRP A 144 -21.55 4.75 -2.57
CA TRP A 144 -21.19 5.92 -1.77
C TRP A 144 -20.18 6.81 -2.50
N LEU A 145 -19.12 6.22 -3.06
CA LEU A 145 -18.07 6.93 -3.80
C LEU A 145 -18.64 7.69 -5.02
N ASP A 146 -19.52 7.08 -5.78
CA ASP A 146 -20.14 7.73 -6.96
C ASP A 146 -21.01 8.93 -6.57
N ASN A 147 -21.68 8.86 -5.43
CA ASN A 147 -22.58 9.92 -4.95
C ASN A 147 -21.84 11.05 -4.20
N ASN A 148 -20.58 10.85 -3.83
CA ASN A 148 -19.83 11.80 -3.00
C ASN A 148 -18.48 12.21 -3.65
N VAL A 149 -18.41 12.22 -4.98
CA VAL A 149 -17.19 12.64 -5.70
C VAL A 149 -16.79 14.04 -5.27
N PRO A 150 -15.57 14.26 -4.75
CA PRO A 150 -15.12 15.57 -4.32
C PRO A 150 -15.00 16.54 -5.50
N PRO A 151 -15.06 17.86 -5.25
CA PRO A 151 -14.76 18.85 -6.28
C PRO A 151 -13.33 18.69 -6.79
N GLU A 152 -13.10 19.11 -8.03
CA GLU A 152 -11.75 19.14 -8.60
C GLU A 152 -10.80 19.95 -7.69
N PRO A 153 -9.55 19.48 -7.47
CA PRO A 153 -8.55 20.25 -6.77
C PRO A 153 -8.18 21.51 -7.55
N ALA A 154 -7.63 22.48 -6.87
CA ALA A 154 -7.12 23.68 -7.52
C ALA A 154 -6.06 23.36 -8.58
N ARG A 155 -5.36 22.23 -8.39
CA ARG A 155 -4.30 21.79 -9.27
C ARG A 155 -4.17 20.27 -9.25
N VAL A 156 -4.02 19.66 -10.44
CA VAL A 156 -3.57 18.28 -10.60
C VAL A 156 -2.06 18.24 -10.42
N VAL A 157 -1.57 17.29 -9.63
CA VAL A 157 -0.16 17.14 -9.29
C VAL A 157 0.40 15.79 -9.73
N VAL A 158 1.72 15.62 -9.60
CA VAL A 158 2.35 14.30 -9.69
C VAL A 158 2.14 13.60 -8.33
N VAL A 159 1.36 12.54 -8.33
CA VAL A 159 1.09 11.68 -7.18
C VAL A 159 2.05 10.52 -7.19
N HIS A 160 2.71 10.22 -6.08
CA HIS A 160 3.57 9.03 -5.95
C HIS A 160 2.73 7.75 -6.00
N GLY A 161 1.60 7.75 -5.32
CA GLY A 161 0.62 6.64 -5.31
C GLY A 161 0.87 5.55 -4.28
N ASP A 162 2.08 5.48 -3.69
CA ASP A 162 2.42 4.54 -2.60
C ASP A 162 3.25 5.22 -1.50
N TRP A 163 2.81 6.40 -1.05
CA TRP A 163 3.54 7.23 -0.10
C TRP A 163 3.54 6.67 1.32
N GLY A 164 4.72 6.48 1.92
CA GLY A 164 4.84 6.06 3.31
C GLY A 164 6.13 5.31 3.64
N ALA A 165 6.22 4.82 4.88
CA ALA A 165 7.36 4.05 5.35
C ALA A 165 7.58 2.80 4.48
N GLY A 166 8.85 2.50 4.20
CA GLY A 166 9.27 1.40 3.31
C GLY A 166 9.60 1.85 1.89
N ASN A 167 9.06 2.99 1.42
CA ASN A 167 9.26 3.48 0.06
C ASN A 167 10.22 4.68 -0.02
N PHE A 168 11.16 4.74 0.92
CA PHE A 168 12.25 5.70 0.87
C PHE A 168 13.51 5.15 1.54
N MET A 169 14.67 5.70 1.15
CA MET A 169 15.94 5.52 1.82
C MET A 169 16.25 6.74 2.68
N PHE A 170 16.94 6.56 3.80
CA PHE A 170 17.38 7.67 4.67
C PHE A 170 18.78 7.40 5.24
N GLU A 171 19.51 8.47 5.54
CA GLU A 171 20.78 8.45 6.24
C GLU A 171 20.79 9.58 7.26
N GLY A 172 21.05 9.27 8.54
CA GLY A 172 20.85 10.23 9.62
C GLY A 172 19.38 10.68 9.69
N ASP A 173 19.15 11.99 9.65
CA ASP A 173 17.83 12.61 9.72
C ASP A 173 17.24 12.95 8.34
N ARG A 174 17.86 12.50 7.24
CA ARG A 174 17.52 12.91 5.88
C ARG A 174 17.12 11.75 4.99
N VAL A 175 16.08 11.94 4.22
CA VAL A 175 15.73 11.08 3.09
C VAL A 175 16.79 11.22 1.99
N THR A 176 17.35 10.11 1.55
CA THR A 176 18.36 10.08 0.47
C THR A 176 17.73 9.77 -0.88
N ALA A 177 16.67 8.97 -0.92
CA ALA A 177 15.90 8.70 -2.14
C ALA A 177 14.48 8.22 -1.84
N LEU A 178 13.54 8.62 -2.70
CA LEU A 178 12.22 8.01 -2.82
C LEU A 178 12.31 6.79 -3.73
N LEU A 179 11.56 5.76 -3.39
CA LEU A 179 11.56 4.45 -4.04
C LEU A 179 10.14 4.07 -4.47
N ASP A 180 10.03 3.07 -5.35
CA ASP A 180 8.77 2.40 -5.69
C ASP A 180 7.75 3.33 -6.38
N TRP A 181 8.13 3.78 -7.58
CA TRP A 181 7.35 4.70 -8.40
C TRP A 181 6.32 4.02 -9.32
N GLU A 182 6.05 2.72 -9.10
CA GLU A 182 5.18 1.93 -9.99
C GLU A 182 3.73 2.45 -10.06
N LEU A 183 3.26 3.13 -9.00
CA LEU A 183 1.91 3.70 -8.91
C LEU A 183 1.85 5.19 -9.25
N VAL A 184 2.94 5.77 -9.75
CA VAL A 184 2.99 7.20 -10.10
C VAL A 184 1.97 7.57 -11.17
N HIS A 185 1.28 8.68 -10.97
CA HIS A 185 0.25 9.19 -11.87
C HIS A 185 0.00 10.68 -11.66
N PHE A 186 -0.83 11.28 -12.51
CA PHE A 186 -1.36 12.61 -12.27
C PHE A 186 -2.67 12.53 -11.51
N GLY A 187 -2.84 13.32 -10.44
CA GLY A 187 -4.03 13.23 -9.62
C GLY A 187 -4.13 14.29 -8.54
N ASP A 188 -4.95 13.98 -7.56
CA ASP A 188 -5.22 14.80 -6.39
C ASP A 188 -4.09 14.65 -5.35
N PRO A 189 -3.50 15.74 -4.83
CA PRO A 189 -2.47 15.64 -3.78
C PRO A 189 -2.95 14.92 -2.51
N MET A 190 -4.26 14.93 -2.22
CA MET A 190 -4.83 14.21 -1.07
C MET A 190 -4.82 12.68 -1.25
N ALA A 191 -4.57 12.17 -2.46
CA ALA A 191 -4.39 10.74 -2.70
C ALA A 191 -3.14 10.20 -1.99
N ASP A 192 -2.02 10.90 -2.01
CA ASP A 192 -0.82 10.49 -1.26
C ASP A 192 -1.01 10.59 0.26
N MET A 193 -1.78 11.57 0.76
CA MET A 193 -2.16 11.65 2.17
C MET A 193 -3.03 10.45 2.59
N ALA A 194 -3.96 10.05 1.74
CA ALA A 194 -4.80 8.87 1.96
C ALA A 194 -3.96 7.58 1.97
N MET A 195 -2.99 7.47 1.06
CA MET A 195 -2.08 6.33 1.03
C MET A 195 -1.20 6.27 2.28
N LEU A 196 -0.68 7.40 2.77
CA LEU A 196 0.03 7.49 4.04
C LEU A 196 -0.81 6.94 5.21
N CYS A 197 -2.12 7.29 5.25
CA CYS A 197 -3.04 6.75 6.25
C CYS A 197 -3.17 5.22 6.16
N LEU A 198 -3.31 4.68 4.95
CA LEU A 198 -3.47 3.24 4.73
C LEU A 198 -2.18 2.46 5.04
N ARG A 199 -1.04 2.95 4.60
CA ARG A 199 0.25 2.34 4.95
C ARG A 199 0.55 2.41 6.44
N GLY A 200 0.09 3.46 7.11
CA GLY A 200 0.20 3.64 8.56
C GLY A 200 -0.44 2.52 9.38
N LEU A 201 -1.38 1.76 8.82
CA LEU A 201 -1.96 0.57 9.46
C LEU A 201 -0.94 -0.55 9.70
N PHE A 202 0.05 -0.67 8.82
CA PHE A 202 1.07 -1.72 8.87
C PHE A 202 2.46 -1.17 9.19
N GLN A 203 2.73 0.04 8.71
CA GLN A 203 4.03 0.69 8.77
C GLN A 203 3.89 2.17 9.17
N PRO A 204 3.57 2.47 10.43
CA PRO A 204 3.35 3.84 10.87
C PRO A 204 4.64 4.67 10.76
N LEU A 205 4.52 5.86 10.16
CA LEU A 205 5.61 6.83 10.07
C LEU A 205 5.75 7.59 11.39
N VAL A 206 4.91 8.58 11.61
CA VAL A 206 4.68 9.37 12.82
C VAL A 206 3.16 9.56 12.97
N PRO A 207 2.65 10.18 14.04
CA PRO A 207 1.24 10.54 14.13
C PRO A 207 0.78 11.35 12.91
N LEU A 208 -0.37 11.00 12.31
CA LEU A 208 -0.85 11.64 11.09
C LEU A 208 -0.94 13.18 11.17
N PRO A 209 -1.43 13.78 12.30
CA PRO A 209 -1.44 15.25 12.41
C PRO A 209 -0.06 15.89 12.30
N GLU A 210 0.99 15.22 12.82
CA GLU A 210 2.37 15.68 12.72
C GLU A 210 2.86 15.61 11.26
N ALA A 211 2.59 14.51 10.57
CA ALA A 211 2.96 14.35 9.16
C ALA A 211 2.24 15.38 8.27
N PHE A 212 0.96 15.60 8.47
CA PHE A 212 0.17 16.58 7.71
C PHE A 212 0.67 18.01 7.94
N ALA A 213 0.92 18.38 9.20
CA ALA A 213 1.50 19.68 9.53
C ALA A 213 2.88 19.88 8.90
N ALA A 214 3.73 18.85 8.85
CA ALA A 214 5.03 18.91 8.22
C ALA A 214 4.91 19.13 6.68
N TYR A 215 3.95 18.49 6.03
CA TYR A 215 3.67 18.69 4.60
C TYR A 215 3.24 20.14 4.30
N GLU A 216 2.28 20.67 5.06
CA GLU A 216 1.81 22.05 4.92
C GLU A 216 2.94 23.08 5.19
N ALA A 217 3.71 22.86 6.26
CA ALA A 217 4.86 23.70 6.61
C ALA A 217 5.95 23.71 5.52
N ALA A 218 6.09 22.63 4.77
CA ALA A 218 7.01 22.52 3.64
C ALA A 218 6.47 23.16 2.33
N GLY A 219 5.29 23.77 2.39
CA GLY A 219 4.64 24.44 1.25
C GLY A 219 3.79 23.51 0.39
N GLY A 220 3.33 22.40 0.95
CA GLY A 220 2.23 21.61 0.41
C GLY A 220 0.89 22.35 0.51
N GLU A 221 -0.14 21.83 -0.13
CA GLU A 221 -1.50 22.36 0.01
C GLU A 221 -2.03 22.09 1.43
N THR A 222 -3.01 22.90 1.88
CA THR A 222 -3.75 22.58 3.11
C THR A 222 -4.42 21.22 2.98
N VAL A 223 -4.24 20.38 4.01
CA VAL A 223 -4.77 19.02 3.99
C VAL A 223 -6.29 19.04 4.18
N ASP A 224 -7.00 18.68 3.13
CA ASP A 224 -8.45 18.52 3.14
C ASP A 224 -8.80 17.10 3.60
N LEU A 225 -9.25 16.97 4.85
CA LEU A 225 -9.55 15.68 5.47
C LEU A 225 -10.73 14.96 4.80
N ASP A 226 -11.69 15.66 4.22
CA ASP A 226 -12.80 15.00 3.55
C ASP A 226 -12.35 14.39 2.22
N ARG A 227 -11.47 15.07 1.48
CA ARG A 227 -10.81 14.49 0.30
C ARG A 227 -9.89 13.33 0.68
N VAL A 228 -9.14 13.42 1.79
CA VAL A 228 -8.32 12.31 2.31
C VAL A 228 -9.19 11.09 2.63
N ARG A 229 -10.34 11.29 3.30
CA ARG A 229 -11.30 10.21 3.63
C ARG A 229 -11.86 9.56 2.36
N TYR A 230 -12.23 10.38 1.36
CA TYR A 230 -12.70 9.89 0.07
C TYR A 230 -11.67 8.99 -0.62
N TRP A 231 -10.43 9.47 -0.79
CA TRP A 231 -9.36 8.71 -1.42
C TRP A 231 -8.99 7.46 -0.62
N ARG A 232 -8.98 7.54 0.70
CA ARG A 232 -8.76 6.38 1.57
C ARG A 232 -9.83 5.31 1.34
N LEU A 233 -11.09 5.69 1.26
CA LEU A 233 -12.19 4.77 0.96
C LEU A 233 -12.05 4.17 -0.44
N LEU A 234 -11.73 4.97 -1.46
CA LEU A 234 -11.56 4.50 -2.84
C LEU A 234 -10.42 3.47 -2.95
N PHE A 235 -9.25 3.76 -2.39
CA PHE A 235 -8.12 2.83 -2.40
C PHE A 235 -8.44 1.57 -1.60
N GLN A 236 -9.05 1.72 -0.44
CA GLN A 236 -9.43 0.59 0.42
C GLN A 236 -10.45 -0.31 -0.26
N THR A 237 -11.41 0.25 -1.01
CA THR A 237 -12.36 -0.51 -1.83
C THR A 237 -11.63 -1.34 -2.89
N GLY A 238 -10.63 -0.75 -3.55
CA GLY A 238 -9.78 -1.45 -4.52
C GLY A 238 -8.94 -2.57 -3.90
N PHE A 239 -8.35 -2.34 -2.72
CA PHE A 239 -7.58 -3.38 -2.02
C PHE A 239 -8.50 -4.52 -1.54
N ALA A 240 -9.63 -4.20 -0.92
CA ALA A 240 -10.57 -5.19 -0.42
C ALA A 240 -11.19 -6.03 -1.55
N SER A 241 -11.45 -5.44 -2.71
CA SER A 241 -11.98 -6.16 -3.87
C SER A 241 -11.02 -7.23 -4.39
N ARG A 242 -9.73 -6.95 -4.41
CA ARG A 242 -8.69 -7.90 -4.87
C ARG A 242 -8.32 -8.94 -3.82
N ALA A 243 -8.42 -8.60 -2.55
CA ALA A 243 -8.03 -9.48 -1.45
C ALA A 243 -8.97 -10.69 -1.26
N ARG A 244 -10.16 -10.69 -1.87
CA ARG A 244 -11.19 -11.71 -1.69
C ARG A 244 -11.03 -12.93 -2.61
N HIS A 245 -10.34 -12.79 -3.73
CA HIS A 245 -10.43 -13.80 -4.78
C HIS A 245 -9.32 -14.83 -4.66
N GLU A 246 -9.69 -15.96 -4.05
CA GLU A 246 -9.00 -17.19 -4.28
C GLU A 246 -9.76 -17.91 -5.42
N ASP A 247 -9.24 -17.84 -6.63
CA ASP A 247 -9.60 -18.80 -7.66
C ASP A 247 -9.14 -20.17 -7.18
N PRO A 248 -10.05 -21.12 -6.90
CA PRO A 248 -9.67 -22.42 -6.38
C PRO A 248 -8.76 -23.20 -7.35
N ASP A 249 -8.78 -22.85 -8.63
CA ASP A 249 -7.98 -23.46 -9.69
C ASP A 249 -6.65 -22.73 -9.92
N ALA A 250 -6.47 -21.53 -9.36
CA ALA A 250 -5.21 -20.80 -9.44
C ALA A 250 -4.15 -21.37 -8.47
N PRO A 251 -2.86 -21.29 -8.82
CA PRO A 251 -1.81 -21.64 -7.88
C PRO A 251 -1.91 -20.75 -6.63
N PRO A 252 -1.75 -21.35 -5.42
CA PRO A 252 -1.85 -20.58 -4.20
C PRO A 252 -0.81 -19.44 -4.17
N PRO A 253 -1.16 -18.27 -3.62
CA PRO A 253 -0.23 -17.16 -3.55
C PRO A 253 1.04 -17.56 -2.78
N PRO A 254 2.18 -16.96 -3.12
CA PRO A 254 3.49 -17.33 -2.52
C PRO A 254 3.50 -17.31 -0.99
N ASN A 255 2.66 -16.48 -0.37
CA ASN A 255 2.51 -16.38 1.09
C ASN A 255 1.02 -16.31 1.48
N LEU A 256 0.34 -17.46 1.42
CA LEU A 256 -1.09 -17.57 1.73
C LEU A 256 -1.45 -16.96 3.11
N GLY A 257 -0.65 -17.25 4.15
CA GLY A 257 -0.92 -16.73 5.49
C GLY A 257 -0.85 -15.21 5.59
N MET A 258 -0.01 -14.57 4.79
CA MET A 258 0.05 -13.11 4.72
C MET A 258 -1.12 -12.55 3.93
N ASN A 259 -1.46 -13.17 2.80
CA ASN A 259 -2.61 -12.78 2.00
C ASN A 259 -3.92 -12.85 2.79
N MET A 260 -4.12 -13.89 3.59
CA MET A 260 -5.29 -14.00 4.47
C MET A 260 -5.35 -12.85 5.49
N VAL A 261 -4.22 -12.50 6.13
CA VAL A 261 -4.17 -11.37 7.05
C VAL A 261 -4.51 -10.07 6.34
N TYR A 262 -3.94 -9.84 5.17
CA TYR A 262 -4.26 -8.65 4.36
C TYR A 262 -5.74 -8.61 3.98
N SER A 263 -6.30 -9.73 3.52
CA SER A 263 -7.72 -9.82 3.17
C SER A 263 -8.63 -9.43 4.33
N MET A 264 -8.41 -10.01 5.51
CA MET A 264 -9.21 -9.70 6.70
C MET A 264 -9.06 -8.23 7.13
N VAL A 265 -7.83 -7.71 7.14
CA VAL A 265 -7.57 -6.32 7.51
C VAL A 265 -8.22 -5.36 6.51
N HIS A 266 -8.06 -5.60 5.21
CA HIS A 266 -8.64 -4.72 4.19
C HIS A 266 -10.18 -4.71 4.24
N ARG A 267 -10.83 -5.84 4.48
CA ARG A 267 -12.30 -5.87 4.65
C ARG A 267 -12.75 -5.10 5.88
N ARG A 268 -12.10 -5.31 7.03
CA ARG A 268 -12.40 -4.58 8.26
C ARG A 268 -12.21 -3.07 8.08
N VAL A 269 -11.08 -2.67 7.52
CA VAL A 269 -10.76 -1.25 7.29
C VAL A 269 -11.71 -0.64 6.26
N LEU A 270 -12.16 -1.40 5.24
CA LEU A 270 -13.19 -0.93 4.31
C LEU A 270 -14.51 -0.62 5.03
N ALA A 271 -14.99 -1.53 5.88
CA ALA A 271 -16.21 -1.30 6.65
C ALA A 271 -16.09 -0.05 7.56
N GLN A 272 -14.94 0.08 8.25
CA GLN A 272 -14.65 1.24 9.10
C GLN A 272 -14.56 2.55 8.29
N ALA A 273 -13.87 2.54 7.14
CA ALA A 273 -13.74 3.72 6.29
C ALA A 273 -15.09 4.15 5.69
N LEU A 274 -15.91 3.20 5.29
CA LEU A 274 -17.26 3.48 4.77
C LEU A 274 -18.18 4.03 5.86
N ALA A 275 -18.15 3.46 7.05
CA ALA A 275 -18.92 3.94 8.18
C ALA A 275 -18.51 5.37 8.56
N GLU A 276 -17.22 5.64 8.69
CA GLU A 276 -16.68 6.99 8.93
C GLU A 276 -17.12 7.98 7.86
N ALA A 277 -17.02 7.60 6.59
CA ALA A 277 -17.42 8.45 5.47
C ALA A 277 -18.94 8.71 5.44
N SER A 278 -19.75 7.76 5.91
CA SER A 278 -21.22 7.84 5.99
C SER A 278 -21.72 8.46 7.29
N GLY A 279 -20.85 8.81 8.23
CA GLY A 279 -21.24 9.30 9.56
C GLY A 279 -21.94 8.26 10.42
N ILE A 280 -21.63 6.97 10.23
CA ILE A 280 -22.22 5.84 10.97
C ILE A 280 -21.23 5.35 12.02
N ASP A 281 -21.67 5.30 13.26
CA ASP A 281 -20.88 4.65 14.33
C ASP A 281 -21.07 3.13 14.26
N LEU A 282 -19.96 2.41 14.06
CA LEU A 282 -19.98 0.95 14.13
C LEU A 282 -19.94 0.50 15.60
N PRO A 283 -20.75 -0.51 15.95
CA PRO A 283 -20.70 -1.08 17.29
C PRO A 283 -19.33 -1.73 17.53
N GLU A 284 -18.88 -1.70 18.78
CA GLU A 284 -17.70 -2.47 19.19
C GLU A 284 -18.00 -3.97 19.04
N VAL A 285 -17.10 -4.68 18.35
CA VAL A 285 -17.24 -6.12 18.14
C VAL A 285 -16.73 -6.84 19.39
N GLU A 286 -17.65 -7.38 20.17
CA GLU A 286 -17.32 -8.23 21.29
C GLU A 286 -16.92 -9.64 20.79
N MET A 287 -15.78 -10.15 21.30
CA MET A 287 -15.38 -11.52 21.03
C MET A 287 -16.31 -12.48 21.78
N PRO A 288 -16.86 -13.50 21.09
CA PRO A 288 -17.69 -14.48 21.79
C PRO A 288 -16.88 -15.18 22.89
N ASP A 289 -17.51 -15.38 24.06
CA ASP A 289 -16.90 -16.20 25.09
C ASP A 289 -16.85 -17.67 24.66
N ALA A 290 -15.64 -18.18 24.49
CA ALA A 290 -15.42 -19.54 24.01
C ALA A 290 -14.24 -20.19 24.76
N ALA A 291 -14.53 -21.27 25.46
CA ALA A 291 -13.51 -22.06 26.12
C ALA A 291 -12.53 -22.68 25.08
N PRO A 292 -11.26 -22.92 25.49
CA PRO A 292 -10.31 -23.65 24.65
C PRO A 292 -10.88 -25.00 24.19
N GLY A 293 -10.81 -25.25 22.88
CA GLY A 293 -11.27 -26.50 22.28
C GLY A 293 -10.24 -27.63 22.43
N ALA A 294 -10.64 -28.85 22.06
CA ALA A 294 -9.78 -30.05 22.15
C ALA A 294 -8.48 -29.92 21.32
N LEU A 295 -8.52 -29.13 20.23
CA LEU A 295 -7.37 -28.92 19.33
C LEU A 295 -6.44 -27.77 19.77
N ASP A 296 -6.83 -26.90 20.71
CA ASP A 296 -6.04 -25.73 21.11
C ASP A 296 -4.63 -26.10 21.54
N ARG A 297 -4.48 -27.23 22.28
CA ARG A 297 -3.16 -27.72 22.70
C ARG A 297 -2.28 -28.07 21.49
N SER A 298 -2.84 -28.69 20.46
CA SER A 298 -2.10 -29.08 19.25
C SER A 298 -1.66 -27.84 18.45
N PHE A 299 -2.54 -26.85 18.31
CA PHE A 299 -2.19 -25.57 17.67
C PHE A 299 -1.09 -24.83 18.43
N ASN A 300 -1.17 -24.78 19.77
CA ASN A 300 -0.14 -24.14 20.58
C ASN A 300 1.22 -24.83 20.40
N ILE A 301 1.30 -26.14 20.44
CA ILE A 301 2.54 -26.90 20.20
C ILE A 301 3.11 -26.55 18.81
N ALA A 302 2.28 -26.56 17.75
CA ALA A 302 2.73 -26.23 16.40
C ALA A 302 3.25 -24.79 16.29
N LEU A 303 2.62 -23.84 16.99
CA LEU A 303 3.06 -22.43 17.02
C LEU A 303 4.37 -22.26 17.81
N ASP A 304 4.52 -22.97 18.93
CA ASP A 304 5.74 -22.96 19.74
C ASP A 304 6.90 -23.57 18.95
N ASP A 305 6.70 -24.72 18.28
CA ASP A 305 7.70 -25.34 17.43
C ASP A 305 8.13 -24.39 16.27
N LEU A 306 7.17 -23.75 15.63
CA LEU A 306 7.48 -22.77 14.57
C LEU A 306 8.30 -21.59 15.12
N ARG A 307 7.90 -21.02 16.25
CA ARG A 307 8.54 -19.85 16.86
C ARG A 307 9.93 -20.15 17.41
N ASP A 308 10.07 -21.24 18.17
CA ASP A 308 11.23 -21.47 19.04
C ASP A 308 12.23 -22.48 18.42
N ILE A 309 11.75 -23.31 17.50
CA ILE A 309 12.57 -24.38 16.92
C ILE A 309 12.84 -24.16 15.43
N ILE A 310 11.82 -23.96 14.62
CA ILE A 310 11.92 -23.98 13.16
C ILE A 310 12.47 -22.66 12.63
N VAL A 311 11.74 -21.54 12.87
CA VAL A 311 12.10 -20.22 12.31
C VAL A 311 13.52 -19.80 12.69
N PRO A 312 14.00 -19.95 13.93
CA PRO A 312 15.36 -19.54 14.29
C PRO A 312 16.47 -20.34 13.60
N ARG A 313 16.16 -21.50 13.03
CA ARG A 313 17.12 -22.38 12.34
C ARG A 313 17.08 -22.28 10.83
N ILE A 314 16.16 -21.49 10.28
CA ILE A 314 16.07 -21.27 8.82
C ILE A 314 17.05 -20.18 8.43
N ALA A 315 18.09 -20.54 7.68
CA ALA A 315 19.04 -19.59 7.12
C ALA A 315 18.54 -18.92 5.82
N ASP A 316 17.70 -19.61 5.05
CA ASP A 316 17.12 -19.09 3.83
C ASP A 316 15.99 -18.08 4.15
N GLN A 317 16.13 -16.87 3.61
CA GLN A 317 15.20 -15.78 3.88
C GLN A 317 13.80 -16.08 3.37
N GLN A 318 13.67 -16.68 2.18
CA GLN A 318 12.37 -16.99 1.58
C GLN A 318 11.66 -18.09 2.37
N ALA A 319 12.37 -19.14 2.75
CA ALA A 319 11.83 -20.19 3.61
C ALA A 319 11.40 -19.65 4.99
N SER A 320 12.16 -18.72 5.57
CA SER A 320 11.80 -18.06 6.83
C SER A 320 10.47 -17.26 6.71
N VAL A 321 10.30 -16.53 5.61
CA VAL A 321 9.04 -15.79 5.34
C VAL A 321 7.88 -16.77 5.20
N LYS A 322 8.04 -17.89 4.49
CA LYS A 322 7.00 -18.92 4.36
C LYS A 322 6.64 -19.56 5.69
N ALA A 323 7.62 -19.88 6.53
CA ALA A 323 7.40 -20.46 7.85
C ALA A 323 6.61 -19.49 8.77
N LYS A 324 6.92 -18.19 8.71
CA LYS A 324 6.14 -17.16 9.41
C LYS A 324 4.70 -17.03 8.86
N GLY A 325 4.52 -17.20 7.55
CA GLY A 325 3.21 -17.28 6.93
C GLY A 325 2.41 -18.46 7.42
N LEU A 326 3.02 -19.64 7.52
CA LEU A 326 2.39 -20.84 8.07
C LEU A 326 1.95 -20.64 9.53
N ALA A 327 2.76 -19.98 10.36
CA ALA A 327 2.36 -19.66 11.73
C ALA A 327 1.08 -18.80 11.79
N ARG A 328 0.89 -17.89 10.83
CA ARG A 328 -0.34 -17.09 10.73
C ARG A 328 -1.57 -17.95 10.37
N LEU A 329 -1.40 -18.91 9.44
CA LEU A 329 -2.45 -19.85 9.10
C LEU A 329 -2.85 -20.71 10.32
N VAL A 330 -1.89 -21.24 11.05
CA VAL A 330 -2.15 -22.03 12.27
C VAL A 330 -2.92 -21.20 13.31
N LYS A 331 -2.54 -19.94 13.53
CA LYS A 331 -3.28 -19.01 14.41
C LYS A 331 -4.70 -18.76 13.93
N TRP A 332 -4.89 -18.61 12.62
CA TRP A 332 -6.21 -18.42 12.06
C TRP A 332 -7.09 -19.67 12.25
N TRP A 333 -6.55 -20.86 11.98
CA TRP A 333 -7.28 -22.12 12.19
C TRP A 333 -7.65 -22.32 13.66
N GLN A 334 -6.76 -22.01 14.59
CA GLN A 334 -7.05 -22.03 16.02
C GLN A 334 -8.19 -21.08 16.39
N ALA A 335 -8.11 -19.84 15.94
CA ALA A 335 -9.15 -18.84 16.18
C ALA A 335 -10.49 -19.24 15.55
N HIS A 336 -10.47 -19.74 14.31
CA HIS A 336 -11.67 -20.20 13.62
C HIS A 336 -12.30 -21.41 14.30
N ALA A 337 -11.50 -22.40 14.70
CA ALA A 337 -12.00 -23.58 15.44
C ALA A 337 -12.63 -23.19 16.79
N ARG A 338 -12.09 -22.16 17.45
CA ARG A 338 -12.57 -21.72 18.77
C ARG A 338 -13.79 -20.81 18.68
N TYR A 339 -13.76 -19.81 17.83
CA TYR A 339 -14.75 -18.72 17.77
C TYR A 339 -15.72 -18.83 16.60
N GLY A 340 -15.36 -19.52 15.52
CA GLY A 340 -16.18 -19.64 14.31
C GLY A 340 -17.60 -20.12 14.57
N PRO A 341 -17.82 -21.22 15.32
CA PRO A 341 -19.18 -21.72 15.59
C PRO A 341 -20.08 -20.70 16.29
N GLY A 342 -19.51 -19.87 17.18
CA GLY A 342 -20.25 -18.81 17.86
C GLY A 342 -20.64 -17.67 16.91
N TYR A 343 -19.72 -17.24 16.06
CA TYR A 343 -20.00 -16.24 15.03
C TYR A 343 -21.02 -16.71 14.01
N ASP A 344 -20.90 -17.92 13.50
CA ASP A 344 -21.86 -18.52 12.55
C ASP A 344 -23.27 -18.60 13.13
N ALA A 345 -23.39 -18.90 14.43
CA ALA A 345 -24.68 -18.92 15.11
C ALA A 345 -25.26 -17.51 15.29
N ALA A 346 -24.43 -16.53 15.66
CA ALA A 346 -24.85 -15.14 15.82
C ALA A 346 -25.33 -14.56 14.47
N GLU A 347 -24.54 -14.73 13.40
CA GLU A 347 -24.86 -14.26 12.06
C GLU A 347 -26.18 -14.87 11.53
N ARG A 348 -26.36 -16.17 11.68
CA ARG A 348 -27.64 -16.84 11.31
C ARG A 348 -28.82 -16.23 12.05
N ASN A 349 -28.69 -15.93 13.34
CA ASN A 349 -29.75 -15.34 14.13
C ASN A 349 -30.05 -13.89 13.72
N GLU A 350 -29.04 -13.13 13.33
CA GLU A 350 -29.18 -11.75 12.81
C GLU A 350 -29.87 -11.75 11.45
N LEU A 351 -29.45 -12.60 10.55
CA LEU A 351 -30.07 -12.77 9.24
C LEU A 351 -31.54 -13.21 9.36
N ALA A 352 -31.84 -14.17 10.23
CA ALA A 352 -33.21 -14.58 10.48
C ALA A 352 -34.09 -13.45 11.02
N ARG A 353 -33.54 -12.57 11.87
CA ARG A 353 -34.27 -11.37 12.37
C ARG A 353 -34.45 -10.28 11.30
N ALA A 354 -33.50 -10.12 10.40
CA ALA A 354 -33.55 -9.14 9.33
C ALA A 354 -34.50 -9.54 8.19
N LEU A 355 -34.64 -10.85 7.96
CA LEU A 355 -35.47 -11.39 6.87
C LEU A 355 -36.91 -11.70 7.30
N GLY A 356 -37.25 -11.63 8.62
CA GLY A 356 -38.58 -11.89 9.18
C GLY A 356 -38.84 -13.36 9.27
#